data_e4c5f665480330ae926d81da96271164
#
_entry.id   e4c5f665480330ae926d81da96271164
#
_cell.length_a   1.000
_cell.length_b   1.000
_cell.length_c   1.000
_cell.angle_alpha   90.00
_cell.angle_beta   90.00
_cell.angle_gamma   90.00
#
_symmetry.space_group_name_H-M   'P 1'
#
loop_
_entity.id
_entity.type
_entity.pdbx_description
1 polymer ?
#
loop_
_entity_poly.entity_id
_entity_poly.type
_entity_poly.pdbx_seq_one_letter_code
_entity_poly.pdbx_strand_id
1 'polypeptide(L)'
;MSSKTQKRVASESLIFLAILAGILILLNVLAASLPSARVDLTRNGMFSLAPGSIRLASSLTDRVEITAYFTDNLPPPFNATERQVRDLLSEYAAASNGQIVVRFVNPDDEEKQQAARSDGVQPVAHQKIEEDQVAVVEGYRGLVLRHLDKSRTIAVIQDTTGLEYTITSAIKELIGERTPIGIVGGHGSPNLTQGLTSLKSVMALYDVREVDASQEIDPTLAALLVVGPKEPLSDDELRRIDQYVMRGGSLGIFGGALAVDLGGQTGGPSAQTVSTRIDELTKGWGVELDSSIVADAQCSRAPMRGPLGLQVLVPYPPIPILQLDDEQLEHPVMFQLASPMLPFVSPLELGSAPEGATMTVLARSSKDSWTMSGPNIALEPRNPREWRMTETMGPFDLMVSIEGKLPSAFAAPVSEEGEPPAIQAPPVSEREVRVLVTGTSTFLEDSFMPPRPPQGEVQMNAALALALNAVDWLAADSDLIAIRAKTIEEPALDIPDSVLAAEDTVLAAAEEGDEAGVQSALEERQSAIESWDAKKQAYRWANTLGIPLLVALFGLFRWRQRSNKKKTLRL
;
A
#
# COMPACT_ATOMS: atom_id res chain seq x y z
N MET A 1 -49.40 17.61 -50.30
CA MET A 1 -49.71 18.12 -48.95
C MET A 1 -49.75 19.62 -48.99
N SER A 2 -50.81 20.24 -48.47
CA SER A 2 -50.95 21.70 -48.41
C SER A 2 -49.79 22.29 -47.63
N SER A 3 -49.24 23.43 -48.05
CA SER A 3 -48.20 24.25 -47.37
C SER A 3 -48.49 24.46 -45.90
N LYS A 4 -49.77 24.52 -45.50
CA LYS A 4 -50.22 24.64 -44.10
C LYS A 4 -49.90 23.37 -43.27
N THR A 5 -49.99 22.18 -43.83
CA THR A 5 -49.69 20.92 -43.09
C THR A 5 -48.20 20.73 -42.88
N GLN A 6 -47.35 21.18 -43.80
CA GLN A 6 -45.88 21.15 -43.62
C GLN A 6 -45.40 22.12 -42.54
N LYS A 7 -46.00 23.33 -42.50
CA LYS A 7 -45.67 24.32 -41.44
C LYS A 7 -46.11 23.85 -40.05
N ARG A 8 -47.24 23.14 -39.93
CA ARG A 8 -47.75 22.60 -38.66
C ARG A 8 -46.88 21.46 -38.16
N VAL A 9 -46.43 20.54 -39.00
CA VAL A 9 -45.52 19.43 -38.62
C VAL A 9 -44.13 19.95 -38.27
N ALA A 10 -43.67 21.00 -38.96
CA ALA A 10 -42.40 21.66 -38.61
C ALA A 10 -42.47 22.36 -37.26
N SER A 11 -43.57 23.08 -36.96
CA SER A 11 -43.75 23.75 -35.64
C SER A 11 -43.89 22.74 -34.51
N GLU A 12 -44.62 21.63 -34.70
CA GLU A 12 -44.77 20.56 -33.70
C GLU A 12 -43.41 19.88 -33.41
N SER A 13 -42.58 19.67 -34.45
CA SER A 13 -41.22 19.11 -34.29
C SER A 13 -40.27 20.08 -33.55
N LEU A 14 -40.42 21.40 -33.80
CA LEU A 14 -39.60 22.41 -33.16
C LEU A 14 -39.99 22.60 -31.68
N ILE A 15 -41.26 22.52 -31.36
CA ILE A 15 -41.77 22.53 -29.97
C ILE A 15 -41.29 21.30 -29.23
N PHE A 16 -41.35 20.10 -29.87
CA PHE A 16 -40.83 18.87 -29.25
C PHE A 16 -39.34 18.97 -28.96
N LEU A 17 -38.56 19.51 -29.91
CA LEU A 17 -37.11 19.71 -29.72
C LEU A 17 -36.80 20.72 -28.61
N ALA A 18 -37.57 21.78 -28.51
CA ALA A 18 -37.44 22.78 -27.44
C ALA A 18 -37.79 22.19 -26.06
N ILE A 19 -38.82 21.36 -25.96
CA ILE A 19 -39.19 20.65 -24.74
C ILE A 19 -38.09 19.68 -24.34
N LEU A 20 -37.56 18.89 -25.31
CA LEU A 20 -36.46 17.94 -25.05
C LEU A 20 -35.20 18.66 -24.58
N ALA A 21 -34.84 19.79 -25.22
CA ALA A 21 -33.73 20.62 -24.78
C ALA A 21 -33.94 21.19 -23.36
N GLY A 22 -35.17 21.66 -23.06
CA GLY A 22 -35.57 22.12 -21.74
C GLY A 22 -35.46 21.04 -20.67
N ILE A 23 -35.90 19.80 -20.99
CA ILE A 23 -35.75 18.65 -20.08
C ILE A 23 -34.27 18.30 -19.86
N LEU A 24 -33.45 18.30 -20.90
CA LEU A 24 -32.00 18.06 -20.77
C LEU A 24 -31.30 19.12 -19.94
N ILE A 25 -31.65 20.40 -20.12
CA ILE A 25 -31.11 21.49 -19.30
C ILE A 25 -31.56 21.32 -17.85
N LEU A 26 -32.85 21.02 -17.62
CA LEU A 26 -33.39 20.83 -16.28
C LEU A 26 -32.74 19.64 -15.56
N LEU A 27 -32.51 18.52 -16.27
CA LEU A 27 -31.79 17.35 -15.75
C LEU A 27 -30.34 17.70 -15.41
N ASN A 28 -29.65 18.48 -16.25
CA ASN A 28 -28.30 18.94 -15.97
C ASN A 28 -28.23 19.86 -14.75
N VAL A 29 -29.17 20.80 -14.65
CA VAL A 29 -29.27 21.69 -13.48
C VAL A 29 -29.60 20.91 -12.22
N LEU A 30 -30.50 19.92 -12.31
CA LEU A 30 -30.85 19.06 -11.19
C LEU A 30 -29.65 18.17 -10.78
N ALA A 31 -28.95 17.58 -11.74
CA ALA A 31 -27.73 16.80 -11.49
C ALA A 31 -26.62 17.66 -10.87
N ALA A 32 -26.46 18.91 -11.32
CA ALA A 32 -25.49 19.84 -10.76
C ALA A 32 -25.86 20.34 -9.35
N SER A 33 -27.16 20.34 -9.00
CA SER A 33 -27.64 20.78 -7.69
C SER A 33 -27.70 19.68 -6.63
N LEU A 34 -27.44 18.41 -7.01
CA LEU A 34 -27.39 17.27 -6.11
C LEU A 34 -25.92 16.84 -5.90
N PRO A 35 -25.18 17.41 -4.96
CA PRO A 35 -23.78 17.09 -4.72
C PRO A 35 -23.56 15.63 -4.32
N SER A 36 -24.58 14.97 -3.77
CA SER A 36 -24.55 13.56 -3.34
C SER A 36 -24.91 12.54 -4.45
N ALA A 37 -25.19 12.97 -5.67
CA ALA A 37 -25.58 12.07 -6.78
C ALA A 37 -24.40 11.70 -7.70
N ARG A 38 -23.16 11.86 -7.25
CA ARG A 38 -21.98 11.36 -7.98
C ARG A 38 -21.90 9.84 -7.79
N VAL A 39 -22.00 9.10 -8.89
CA VAL A 39 -21.74 7.66 -8.91
C VAL A 39 -20.33 7.47 -9.47
N ASP A 40 -19.44 7.02 -8.64
CA ASP A 40 -18.11 6.63 -9.07
C ASP A 40 -18.19 5.29 -9.79
N LEU A 41 -17.91 5.30 -11.10
CA LEU A 41 -17.91 4.13 -11.97
C LEU A 41 -16.51 3.56 -12.18
N THR A 42 -15.52 4.09 -11.48
CA THR A 42 -14.16 3.54 -11.53
C THR A 42 -14.09 2.21 -10.77
N ARG A 43 -13.22 1.31 -11.20
CA ARG A 43 -13.12 -0.05 -10.66
C ARG A 43 -12.88 -0.05 -9.13
N ASN A 44 -12.12 0.94 -8.63
CA ASN A 44 -11.72 1.02 -7.22
C ASN A 44 -12.31 2.23 -6.48
N GLY A 45 -13.34 2.89 -7.03
CA GLY A 45 -13.92 4.07 -6.39
C GLY A 45 -12.92 5.22 -6.19
N MET A 46 -12.03 5.47 -7.17
CA MET A 46 -10.92 6.43 -7.05
C MET A 46 -11.35 7.87 -6.76
N PHE A 47 -12.57 8.23 -7.15
CA PHE A 47 -13.12 9.58 -6.98
C PHE A 47 -14.17 9.69 -5.86
N SER A 48 -14.31 8.66 -5.03
CA SER A 48 -15.17 8.67 -3.85
C SER A 48 -14.35 8.28 -2.62
N LEU A 49 -14.69 8.76 -1.43
CA LEU A 49 -14.01 8.36 -0.20
C LEU A 49 -14.20 6.87 0.09
N ALA A 50 -13.18 6.25 0.64
CA ALA A 50 -13.29 4.90 1.20
C ALA A 50 -14.29 4.88 2.37
N PRO A 51 -14.97 3.74 2.61
CA PRO A 51 -15.94 3.64 3.71
C PRO A 51 -15.38 4.00 5.08
N GLY A 52 -14.10 3.73 5.35
CA GLY A 52 -13.41 4.12 6.58
C GLY A 52 -13.27 5.64 6.73
N SER A 53 -12.89 6.34 5.67
CA SER A 53 -12.80 7.81 5.65
C SER A 53 -14.17 8.45 5.88
N ILE A 54 -15.23 7.87 5.28
CA ILE A 54 -16.62 8.34 5.48
C ILE A 54 -17.05 8.14 6.93
N ARG A 55 -16.79 6.96 7.52
CA ARG A 55 -17.14 6.70 8.92
C ARG A 55 -16.42 7.66 9.85
N LEU A 56 -15.12 7.85 9.67
CA LEU A 56 -14.34 8.80 10.46
C LEU A 56 -14.89 10.22 10.33
N ALA A 57 -15.08 10.72 9.11
CA ALA A 57 -15.59 12.08 8.89
C ALA A 57 -16.98 12.29 9.50
N SER A 58 -17.88 11.28 9.38
CA SER A 58 -19.24 11.35 9.92
C SER A 58 -19.31 11.23 11.45
N SER A 59 -18.29 10.64 12.09
CA SER A 59 -18.21 10.45 13.55
C SER A 59 -17.61 11.67 14.29
N LEU A 60 -17.13 12.68 13.56
CA LEU A 60 -16.56 13.89 14.17
C LEU A 60 -17.59 14.61 15.04
N THR A 61 -17.22 14.88 16.28
CA THR A 61 -18.03 15.66 17.23
C THR A 61 -17.66 17.13 17.18
N ASP A 62 -16.40 17.43 16.92
CA ASP A 62 -15.85 18.78 16.93
C ASP A 62 -15.28 19.15 15.56
N ARG A 63 -15.14 20.46 15.33
CA ARG A 63 -14.74 21.01 14.05
C ARG A 63 -13.27 20.73 13.73
N VAL A 64 -13.02 20.26 12.51
CA VAL A 64 -11.69 20.19 11.88
C VAL A 64 -11.61 21.23 10.77
N GLU A 65 -10.62 22.12 10.84
CA GLU A 65 -10.35 23.10 9.79
C GLU A 65 -9.19 22.62 8.93
N ILE A 66 -9.39 22.58 7.61
CA ILE A 66 -8.36 22.24 6.64
C ILE A 66 -8.07 23.46 5.79
N THR A 67 -6.84 23.98 5.90
CA THR A 67 -6.35 25.05 5.04
C THR A 67 -5.43 24.47 3.98
N ALA A 68 -5.81 24.62 2.71
CA ALA A 68 -5.07 24.16 1.56
C ALA A 68 -4.32 25.34 0.92
N TYR A 69 -3.01 25.32 0.96
CA TYR A 69 -2.14 26.31 0.33
C TYR A 69 -1.72 25.81 -1.05
N PHE A 70 -2.29 26.40 -2.10
CA PHE A 70 -1.98 26.05 -3.48
C PHE A 70 -1.73 27.29 -4.32
N THR A 71 -0.59 27.31 -5.01
CA THR A 71 -0.27 28.34 -6.00
C THR A 71 -1.02 28.06 -7.29
N ASP A 72 -1.72 29.06 -7.80
CA ASP A 72 -2.45 28.99 -9.07
C ASP A 72 -1.50 28.71 -10.25
N ASN A 73 -2.01 27.99 -11.25
CA ASN A 73 -1.33 27.77 -12.54
C ASN A 73 0.07 27.11 -12.45
N LEU A 74 0.24 26.18 -11.53
CA LEU A 74 1.46 25.37 -11.49
C LEU A 74 1.68 24.61 -12.82
N PRO A 75 2.95 24.43 -13.24
CA PRO A 75 3.24 23.72 -14.48
C PRO A 75 2.88 22.22 -14.38
N PRO A 76 2.64 21.54 -15.52
CA PRO A 76 2.48 20.08 -15.52
C PRO A 76 3.68 19.36 -14.87
N PRO A 77 3.45 18.25 -14.14
CA PRO A 77 2.18 17.54 -13.92
C PRO A 77 1.29 18.12 -12.81
N PHE A 78 1.72 19.17 -12.11
CA PHE A 78 1.09 19.69 -10.90
C PHE A 78 -0.14 20.58 -11.12
N ASN A 79 -0.43 20.94 -12.38
CA ASN A 79 -1.62 21.74 -12.73
C ASN A 79 -2.95 21.03 -12.44
N ALA A 80 -2.97 19.69 -12.34
CA ALA A 80 -4.15 18.91 -11.98
C ALA A 80 -4.27 18.66 -10.48
N THR A 81 -3.17 18.72 -9.73
CA THR A 81 -3.09 18.35 -8.30
C THR A 81 -4.05 19.17 -7.45
N GLU A 82 -4.11 20.50 -7.64
CA GLU A 82 -5.04 21.35 -6.88
C GLU A 82 -6.50 20.92 -7.04
N ARG A 83 -6.91 20.60 -8.29
CA ARG A 83 -8.29 20.17 -8.57
C ARG A 83 -8.60 18.84 -7.89
N GLN A 84 -7.69 17.88 -7.96
CA GLN A 84 -7.85 16.57 -7.33
C GLN A 84 -7.94 16.70 -5.81
N VAL A 85 -7.08 17.52 -5.21
CA VAL A 85 -7.12 17.83 -3.77
C VAL A 85 -8.44 18.51 -3.40
N ARG A 86 -8.90 19.46 -4.21
CA ARG A 86 -10.17 20.17 -3.99
C ARG A 86 -11.35 19.20 -4.04
N ASP A 87 -11.37 18.30 -5.01
CA ASP A 87 -12.43 17.30 -5.14
C ASP A 87 -12.40 16.35 -3.92
N LEU A 88 -11.26 15.84 -3.52
CA LEU A 88 -11.10 14.96 -2.36
C LEU A 88 -11.55 15.65 -1.05
N LEU A 89 -11.09 16.88 -0.80
CA LEU A 89 -11.47 17.63 0.39
C LEU A 89 -12.97 17.99 0.41
N SER A 90 -13.58 18.17 -0.76
CA SER A 90 -15.03 18.40 -0.86
C SER A 90 -15.85 17.17 -0.45
N GLU A 91 -15.34 15.96 -0.75
CA GLU A 91 -15.97 14.71 -0.31
C GLU A 91 -15.87 14.54 1.22
N TYR A 92 -14.72 14.88 1.83
CA TYR A 92 -14.59 14.91 3.30
C TYR A 92 -15.55 15.90 3.95
N ALA A 93 -15.66 17.10 3.40
CA ALA A 93 -16.59 18.13 3.92
C ALA A 93 -18.05 17.65 3.81
N ALA A 94 -18.43 17.01 2.69
CA ALA A 94 -19.75 16.46 2.49
C ALA A 94 -20.06 15.29 3.46
N ALA A 95 -19.08 14.40 3.72
CA ALA A 95 -19.25 13.26 4.61
C ALA A 95 -19.28 13.65 6.11
N SER A 96 -18.75 14.82 6.48
CA SER A 96 -18.53 15.22 7.87
C SER A 96 -19.74 15.87 8.57
N ASN A 97 -20.90 15.91 7.92
CA ASN A 97 -22.07 16.64 8.47
C ASN A 97 -21.78 18.11 8.85
N GLY A 98 -20.82 18.75 8.15
CA GLY A 98 -20.42 20.13 8.38
C GLY A 98 -19.32 20.31 9.43
N GLN A 99 -18.76 19.24 9.98
CA GLN A 99 -17.66 19.33 10.95
C GLN A 99 -16.30 19.56 10.28
N ILE A 100 -16.10 19.20 9.00
CA ILE A 100 -14.89 19.54 8.25
C ILE A 100 -15.14 20.79 7.43
N VAL A 101 -14.31 21.82 7.67
CA VAL A 101 -14.37 23.10 6.95
C VAL A 101 -13.07 23.28 6.17
N VAL A 102 -13.20 23.41 4.86
CA VAL A 102 -12.06 23.52 3.95
C VAL A 102 -11.91 24.96 3.45
N ARG A 103 -10.69 25.48 3.48
CA ARG A 103 -10.33 26.79 2.94
C ARG A 103 -9.14 26.64 1.99
N PHE A 104 -9.27 27.13 0.76
CA PHE A 104 -8.17 27.24 -0.19
C PHE A 104 -7.58 28.64 -0.16
N VAL A 105 -6.26 28.72 -0.08
CA VAL A 105 -5.48 29.96 -0.06
C VAL A 105 -4.42 29.89 -1.15
N ASN A 106 -4.45 30.84 -2.09
CA ASN A 106 -3.35 31.03 -3.03
C ASN A 106 -2.31 31.98 -2.41
N PRO A 107 -1.06 31.53 -2.16
CA PRO A 107 0.00 32.37 -1.61
C PRO A 107 0.62 33.28 -2.69
N ASP A 108 -0.18 34.22 -3.20
CA ASP A 108 0.18 35.16 -4.28
C ASP A 108 0.85 36.45 -3.76
N ASP A 109 0.84 36.68 -2.46
CA ASP A 109 1.48 37.81 -1.79
C ASP A 109 2.38 37.33 -0.62
N GLU A 110 3.25 38.26 -0.15
CA GLU A 110 4.23 37.95 0.90
C GLU A 110 3.59 37.59 2.25
N GLU A 111 2.43 38.17 2.57
CA GLU A 111 1.70 37.89 3.82
C GLU A 111 1.16 36.45 3.82
N LYS A 112 0.55 36.01 2.73
CA LYS A 112 0.05 34.64 2.58
C LYS A 112 1.18 33.61 2.49
N GLN A 113 2.30 33.97 1.85
CA GLN A 113 3.49 33.12 1.82
C GLN A 113 4.08 32.95 3.21
N GLN A 114 4.16 34.01 3.98
CA GLN A 114 4.62 33.96 5.36
C GLN A 114 3.66 33.14 6.24
N ALA A 115 2.34 33.27 6.02
CA ALA A 115 1.36 32.44 6.71
C ALA A 115 1.53 30.95 6.38
N ALA A 116 1.71 30.59 5.10
CA ALA A 116 1.96 29.22 4.68
C ALA A 116 3.22 28.64 5.33
N ARG A 117 4.33 29.40 5.34
CA ARG A 117 5.58 28.97 6.00
C ARG A 117 5.43 28.83 7.51
N SER A 118 4.70 29.74 8.15
CA SER A 118 4.41 29.67 9.60
C SER A 118 3.59 28.43 9.94
N ASP A 119 2.72 28.01 9.04
CA ASP A 119 1.92 26.80 9.13
C ASP A 119 2.72 25.52 8.77
N GLY A 120 3.99 25.65 8.39
CA GLY A 120 4.89 24.55 8.05
C GLY A 120 4.78 24.07 6.60
N VAL A 121 3.99 24.76 5.74
CA VAL A 121 3.93 24.45 4.31
C VAL A 121 5.14 25.07 3.61
N GLN A 122 5.89 24.27 2.87
CA GLN A 122 7.13 24.67 2.22
C GLN A 122 6.93 24.99 0.75
N PRO A 123 7.58 26.05 0.23
CA PRO A 123 7.62 26.31 -1.21
C PRO A 123 8.46 25.25 -1.92
N VAL A 124 8.04 24.86 -3.11
CA VAL A 124 8.74 23.90 -3.97
C VAL A 124 9.06 24.57 -5.28
N ALA A 125 10.29 24.39 -5.75
CA ALA A 125 10.73 24.86 -7.04
C ALA A 125 10.17 23.99 -8.17
N HIS A 126 9.52 24.62 -9.15
CA HIS A 126 8.99 23.99 -10.35
C HIS A 126 9.70 24.51 -11.59
N GLN A 127 10.10 23.59 -12.47
CA GLN A 127 10.63 23.97 -13.77
C GLN A 127 9.47 24.23 -14.73
N LYS A 128 9.39 25.45 -15.25
CA LYS A 128 8.46 25.84 -16.31
C LYS A 128 9.23 26.00 -17.61
N ILE A 129 8.90 25.19 -18.60
CA ILE A 129 9.49 25.30 -19.93
C ILE A 129 8.63 26.27 -20.75
N GLU A 130 9.15 27.45 -21.07
CA GLU A 130 8.56 28.42 -21.99
C GLU A 130 9.42 28.47 -23.26
N GLU A 131 8.79 28.37 -24.40
CA GLU A 131 9.29 28.26 -25.79
C GLU A 131 10.82 28.17 -26.03
N ASP A 132 11.68 28.87 -25.26
CA ASP A 132 13.15 28.83 -25.34
C ASP A 132 13.87 29.04 -23.99
N GLN A 133 13.15 29.08 -22.87
CA GLN A 133 13.74 29.32 -21.53
C GLN A 133 13.17 28.40 -20.49
N VAL A 134 14.05 27.86 -19.63
CA VAL A 134 13.65 27.13 -18.42
C VAL A 134 13.58 28.15 -17.28
N ALA A 135 12.36 28.50 -16.86
CA ALA A 135 12.14 29.31 -15.68
C ALA A 135 11.90 28.41 -14.46
N VAL A 136 12.49 28.76 -13.32
CA VAL A 136 12.19 28.13 -12.03
C VAL A 136 11.15 28.99 -11.32
N VAL A 137 9.97 28.42 -11.04
CA VAL A 137 8.88 29.08 -10.33
C VAL A 137 8.69 28.38 -8.98
N GLU A 138 8.73 29.13 -7.90
CA GLU A 138 8.37 28.61 -6.58
C GLU A 138 6.85 28.57 -6.45
N GLY A 139 6.33 27.46 -5.91
CA GLY A 139 4.90 27.28 -5.67
C GLY A 139 4.63 26.49 -4.42
N TYR A 140 3.49 26.72 -3.81
CA TYR A 140 3.01 26.04 -2.62
C TYR A 140 1.98 24.98 -3.01
N ARG A 141 2.03 23.83 -2.35
CA ARG A 141 1.07 22.73 -2.48
C ARG A 141 1.11 21.87 -1.22
N GLY A 142 0.41 22.32 -0.20
CA GLY A 142 0.37 21.67 1.10
C GLY A 142 -0.94 21.91 1.83
N LEU A 143 -1.17 21.14 2.88
CA LEU A 143 -2.36 21.19 3.72
C LEU A 143 -1.98 21.43 5.17
N VAL A 144 -2.82 22.15 5.88
CA VAL A 144 -2.76 22.26 7.33
C VAL A 144 -4.12 21.89 7.90
N LEU A 145 -4.15 20.88 8.74
CA LEU A 145 -5.34 20.45 9.46
C LEU A 145 -5.25 20.95 10.90
N ARG A 146 -6.34 21.51 11.41
CA ARG A 146 -6.43 22.01 12.80
C ARG A 146 -7.67 21.46 13.48
N HIS A 147 -7.49 21.01 14.69
CA HIS A 147 -8.57 20.55 15.56
C HIS A 147 -8.28 21.01 16.99
N LEU A 148 -9.15 21.86 17.51
CA LEU A 148 -8.92 22.52 18.81
C LEU A 148 -7.55 23.23 18.85
N ASP A 149 -6.68 22.83 19.78
CA ASP A 149 -5.33 23.35 19.97
C ASP A 149 -4.23 22.55 19.25
N LYS A 150 -4.61 21.47 18.53
CA LYS A 150 -3.70 20.62 17.77
C LYS A 150 -3.68 20.97 16.29
N SER A 151 -2.53 20.82 15.67
CA SER A 151 -2.39 20.97 14.22
C SER A 151 -1.50 19.88 13.62
N ARG A 152 -1.79 19.51 12.38
CA ARG A 152 -0.99 18.60 11.57
C ARG A 152 -0.78 19.21 10.19
N THR A 153 0.46 19.26 9.74
CA THR A 153 0.83 19.84 8.45
C THR A 153 1.32 18.78 7.50
N ILE A 154 0.76 18.76 6.29
CA ILE A 154 1.29 18.06 5.12
C ILE A 154 2.06 19.13 4.33
N ALA A 155 3.39 19.15 4.53
CA ALA A 155 4.22 20.27 4.10
C ALA A 155 4.26 20.44 2.56
N VAL A 156 4.24 19.32 1.83
CA VAL A 156 4.27 19.27 0.36
C VAL A 156 3.49 18.06 -0.14
N ILE A 157 2.53 18.26 -1.00
CA ILE A 157 1.84 17.20 -1.74
C ILE A 157 2.58 17.00 -3.06
N GLN A 158 3.30 15.91 -3.21
CA GLN A 158 4.04 15.61 -4.44
C GLN A 158 3.13 15.07 -5.54
N ASP A 159 2.26 14.14 -5.18
CA ASP A 159 1.18 13.59 -6.00
C ASP A 159 -0.06 13.37 -5.14
N THR A 160 -1.14 12.91 -5.74
CA THR A 160 -2.40 12.64 -5.02
C THR A 160 -2.58 11.18 -4.64
N THR A 161 -1.60 10.33 -4.97
CA THR A 161 -1.57 8.92 -4.62
C THR A 161 -1.43 8.81 -3.09
N GLY A 162 -2.37 8.13 -2.43
CA GLY A 162 -2.35 8.01 -0.97
C GLY A 162 -2.77 9.24 -0.18
N LEU A 163 -3.15 10.31 -0.83
CA LEU A 163 -3.54 11.52 -0.13
C LEU A 163 -4.76 11.30 0.77
N GLU A 164 -5.70 10.44 0.39
CA GLU A 164 -6.84 10.06 1.23
C GLU A 164 -6.37 9.40 2.53
N TYR A 165 -5.43 8.45 2.45
CA TYR A 165 -4.84 7.83 3.62
C TYR A 165 -4.14 8.86 4.52
N THR A 166 -3.34 9.73 3.92
CA THR A 166 -2.62 10.80 4.62
C THR A 166 -3.56 11.75 5.35
N ILE A 167 -4.64 12.20 4.71
CA ILE A 167 -5.64 13.09 5.32
C ILE A 167 -6.42 12.37 6.42
N THR A 168 -6.90 11.14 6.17
CA THR A 168 -7.62 10.35 7.19
C THR A 168 -6.74 10.11 8.40
N SER A 169 -5.48 9.73 8.19
CA SER A 169 -4.51 9.54 9.25
C SER A 169 -4.26 10.81 10.04
N ALA A 170 -4.12 11.96 9.37
CA ALA A 170 -3.94 13.24 10.03
C ALA A 170 -5.17 13.64 10.86
N ILE A 171 -6.39 13.41 10.36
CA ILE A 171 -7.62 13.64 11.13
C ILE A 171 -7.67 12.72 12.34
N LYS A 172 -7.40 11.42 12.17
CA LYS A 172 -7.40 10.43 13.25
C LYS A 172 -6.38 10.77 14.34
N GLU A 173 -5.18 11.23 13.95
CA GLU A 173 -4.14 11.71 14.87
C GLU A 173 -4.61 12.94 15.68
N LEU A 174 -5.36 13.86 15.07
CA LEU A 174 -5.82 15.09 15.71
C LEU A 174 -6.96 14.85 16.72
N ILE A 175 -7.88 13.93 16.42
CA ILE A 175 -9.11 13.71 17.20
C ILE A 175 -9.00 12.58 18.21
N GLY A 176 -8.07 11.62 18.01
CA GLY A 176 -8.00 10.38 18.75
C GLY A 176 -6.88 10.31 19.78
N GLU A 177 -7.07 9.42 20.75
CA GLU A 177 -5.95 8.85 21.49
C GLU A 177 -5.26 7.84 20.56
N ARG A 178 -3.92 7.86 20.56
CA ARG A 178 -3.15 6.90 19.75
C ARG A 178 -3.35 5.49 20.30
N THR A 179 -3.62 4.54 19.43
CA THR A 179 -3.76 3.14 19.79
C THR A 179 -2.41 2.59 20.30
N PRO A 180 -2.34 2.09 21.55
CA PRO A 180 -1.08 1.62 22.11
C PRO A 180 -0.66 0.28 21.48
N ILE A 181 0.61 0.20 21.05
CA ILE A 181 1.26 -1.00 20.51
C ILE A 181 2.56 -1.23 21.26
N GLY A 182 2.78 -2.47 21.70
CA GLY A 182 3.99 -2.90 22.34
C GLY A 182 5.00 -3.52 21.38
N ILE A 183 6.28 -3.21 21.53
CA ILE A 183 7.38 -3.96 20.91
C ILE A 183 8.23 -4.55 22.03
N VAL A 184 8.40 -5.88 22.03
CA VAL A 184 9.22 -6.56 23.03
C VAL A 184 10.67 -6.12 22.88
N GLY A 185 11.22 -5.53 23.95
CA GLY A 185 12.60 -5.05 24.01
C GLY A 185 13.55 -6.12 24.56
N GLY A 186 14.85 -5.82 24.53
CA GLY A 186 15.88 -6.76 24.97
C GLY A 186 16.23 -7.82 23.94
N HIS A 187 16.88 -8.90 24.38
CA HIS A 187 17.23 -10.09 23.57
C HIS A 187 18.02 -9.79 22.30
N GLY A 188 18.79 -8.70 22.25
CA GLY A 188 19.52 -8.27 21.06
C GLY A 188 18.63 -7.82 19.89
N SER A 189 17.34 -7.60 20.15
CA SER A 189 16.36 -7.09 19.17
C SER A 189 16.68 -5.66 18.73
N PRO A 190 16.34 -5.27 17.50
CA PRO A 190 16.28 -3.87 17.12
C PRO A 190 15.22 -3.14 17.97
N ASN A 191 15.48 -1.88 18.33
CA ASN A 191 14.62 -1.10 19.20
C ASN A 191 14.18 0.23 18.57
N LEU A 192 13.26 0.92 19.24
CA LEU A 192 12.67 2.17 18.75
C LEU A 192 13.63 3.37 18.64
N THR A 193 14.84 3.24 19.19
CA THR A 193 15.90 4.25 19.10
C THR A 193 17.02 3.83 18.15
N GLN A 194 17.13 2.54 17.85
CA GLN A 194 18.13 1.98 16.95
C GLN A 194 17.56 0.75 16.20
N GLY A 195 17.48 0.86 14.89
CA GLY A 195 17.05 -0.23 14.00
C GLY A 195 15.58 -0.17 13.60
N LEU A 196 14.67 0.43 14.41
CA LEU A 196 13.24 0.60 14.09
C LEU A 196 12.80 2.07 14.10
N THR A 197 13.73 3.01 13.88
CA THR A 197 13.43 4.45 13.92
C THR A 197 12.52 4.88 12.77
N SER A 198 12.72 4.32 11.60
CA SER A 198 11.89 4.56 10.42
C SER A 198 10.47 4.02 10.63
N LEU A 199 10.34 2.77 11.10
CA LEU A 199 9.05 2.16 11.43
C LEU A 199 8.29 3.03 12.45
N LYS A 200 8.93 3.41 13.57
CA LYS A 200 8.33 4.31 14.57
C LYS A 200 7.82 5.62 13.95
N SER A 201 8.59 6.20 13.03
CA SER A 201 8.25 7.51 12.44
C SER A 201 7.02 7.47 11.55
N VAL A 202 6.73 6.33 10.92
CA VAL A 202 5.57 6.15 10.03
C VAL A 202 4.34 5.63 10.75
N MET A 203 4.50 5.09 11.96
CA MET A 203 3.41 4.64 12.83
C MET A 203 2.81 5.80 13.65
N ALA A 204 2.59 6.96 13.03
CA ALA A 204 2.13 8.17 13.73
C ALA A 204 0.76 8.01 14.42
N LEU A 205 -0.07 7.08 13.96
CA LEU A 205 -1.39 6.76 14.51
C LEU A 205 -1.33 5.89 15.78
N TYR A 206 -0.16 5.36 16.09
CA TYR A 206 0.05 4.44 17.19
C TYR A 206 0.93 5.08 18.26
N ASP A 207 0.65 4.74 19.52
CA ASP A 207 1.56 4.99 20.63
C ASP A 207 2.44 3.75 20.80
N VAL A 208 3.58 3.76 20.09
CA VAL A 208 4.50 2.63 20.06
C VAL A 208 5.42 2.69 21.27
N ARG A 209 5.34 1.66 22.11
CA ARG A 209 6.08 1.54 23.37
C ARG A 209 6.98 0.31 23.35
N GLU A 210 8.14 0.42 23.97
CA GLU A 210 8.98 -0.73 24.28
C GLU A 210 8.42 -1.44 25.50
N VAL A 211 8.31 -2.77 25.43
CA VAL A 211 7.72 -3.62 26.46
C VAL A 211 8.80 -4.56 27.02
N ASP A 212 8.95 -4.56 28.32
CA ASP A 212 9.77 -5.53 29.05
C ASP A 212 8.91 -6.76 29.37
N ALA A 213 9.10 -7.84 28.62
CA ALA A 213 8.34 -9.08 28.81
C ALA A 213 8.67 -9.81 30.12
N SER A 214 9.71 -9.39 30.86
CA SER A 214 9.96 -9.89 32.22
C SER A 214 8.95 -9.37 33.24
N GLN A 215 8.18 -8.35 32.88
CA GLN A 215 7.09 -7.77 33.67
C GLN A 215 5.70 -8.16 33.10
N GLU A 216 4.64 -7.87 33.83
CA GLU A 216 3.28 -8.07 33.31
C GLU A 216 3.04 -7.16 32.09
N ILE A 217 2.60 -7.78 30.98
CA ILE A 217 2.33 -7.05 29.75
C ILE A 217 0.99 -6.33 29.89
N ASP A 218 0.96 -5.04 29.54
CA ASP A 218 -0.23 -4.19 29.58
C ASP A 218 -1.35 -4.78 28.70
N PRO A 219 -2.48 -5.22 29.27
CA PRO A 219 -3.57 -5.81 28.50
C PRO A 219 -4.32 -4.79 27.61
N THR A 220 -4.04 -3.50 27.76
CA THR A 220 -4.63 -2.44 26.92
C THR A 220 -3.93 -2.26 25.59
N LEU A 221 -2.77 -2.90 25.38
CA LEU A 221 -2.11 -2.89 24.09
C LEU A 221 -3.00 -3.57 23.03
N ALA A 222 -3.18 -2.90 21.89
CA ALA A 222 -3.95 -3.45 20.79
C ALA A 222 -3.19 -4.59 20.07
N ALA A 223 -1.86 -4.48 20.03
CA ALA A 223 -0.99 -5.54 19.52
C ALA A 223 0.36 -5.54 20.24
N LEU A 224 0.98 -6.71 20.32
CA LEU A 224 2.35 -6.91 20.77
C LEU A 224 3.18 -7.44 19.61
N LEU A 225 4.37 -6.87 19.39
CA LEU A 225 5.28 -7.26 18.33
C LEU A 225 6.58 -7.82 18.92
N VAL A 226 6.99 -9.00 18.50
CA VAL A 226 8.31 -9.56 18.76
C VAL A 226 9.12 -9.44 17.47
N VAL A 227 10.16 -8.60 17.48
CA VAL A 227 10.88 -8.22 16.26
C VAL A 227 12.35 -8.63 16.37
N GLY A 228 12.75 -9.64 15.62
CA GLY A 228 14.13 -10.08 15.43
C GLY A 228 14.93 -10.33 16.71
N PRO A 229 14.41 -11.08 17.69
CA PRO A 229 15.22 -11.45 18.86
C PRO A 229 16.43 -12.28 18.40
N LYS A 230 17.58 -12.06 19.07
CA LYS A 230 18.85 -12.76 18.79
C LYS A 230 19.33 -13.60 19.97
N GLU A 231 18.73 -13.38 21.13
CA GLU A 231 19.03 -14.07 22.39
C GLU A 231 17.75 -14.78 22.89
N PRO A 232 17.89 -15.87 23.67
CA PRO A 232 16.74 -16.64 24.14
C PRO A 232 15.85 -15.85 25.10
N LEU A 233 14.53 -15.98 24.93
CA LEU A 233 13.55 -15.57 25.92
C LEU A 233 13.52 -16.57 27.08
N SER A 234 13.29 -16.09 28.28
CA SER A 234 13.07 -16.93 29.46
C SER A 234 11.69 -17.59 29.44
N ASP A 235 11.53 -18.64 30.26
CA ASP A 235 10.23 -19.32 30.41
C ASP A 235 9.12 -18.35 30.89
N ASP A 236 9.45 -17.43 31.78
CA ASP A 236 8.52 -16.45 32.31
C ASP A 236 8.08 -15.46 31.23
N GLU A 237 9.01 -15.00 30.38
CA GLU A 237 8.69 -14.07 29.29
C GLU A 237 7.80 -14.74 28.25
N LEU A 238 8.11 -15.97 27.84
CA LEU A 238 7.27 -16.73 26.93
C LEU A 238 5.87 -16.94 27.50
N ARG A 239 5.75 -17.29 28.78
CA ARG A 239 4.44 -17.47 29.45
C ARG A 239 3.67 -16.15 29.57
N ARG A 240 4.35 -15.01 29.74
CA ARG A 240 3.68 -13.70 29.76
C ARG A 240 3.17 -13.28 28.38
N ILE A 241 3.93 -13.57 27.33
CA ILE A 241 3.49 -13.37 25.94
C ILE A 241 2.28 -14.26 25.65
N ASP A 242 2.32 -15.55 26.00
CA ASP A 242 1.18 -16.45 25.88
C ASP A 242 -0.03 -15.95 26.69
N GLN A 243 0.17 -15.55 27.94
CA GLN A 243 -0.89 -14.98 28.78
C GLN A 243 -1.55 -13.75 28.15
N TYR A 244 -0.75 -12.85 27.54
CA TYR A 244 -1.27 -11.69 26.84
C TYR A 244 -2.17 -12.10 25.66
N VAL A 245 -1.75 -13.08 24.85
CA VAL A 245 -2.55 -13.63 23.75
C VAL A 245 -3.81 -14.32 24.29
N MET A 246 -3.70 -15.11 25.33
CA MET A 246 -4.84 -15.81 25.92
C MET A 246 -5.88 -14.87 26.54
N ARG A 247 -5.46 -13.68 26.99
CA ARG A 247 -6.39 -12.60 27.44
C ARG A 247 -7.02 -11.82 26.27
N GLY A 248 -6.70 -12.16 25.03
CA GLY A 248 -7.30 -11.59 23.82
C GLY A 248 -6.45 -10.52 23.12
N GLY A 249 -5.14 -10.47 23.40
CA GLY A 249 -4.20 -9.60 22.72
C GLY A 249 -3.73 -10.18 21.38
N SER A 250 -3.50 -9.35 20.37
CA SER A 250 -2.96 -9.77 19.09
C SER A 250 -1.42 -9.78 19.10
N LEU A 251 -0.79 -10.73 18.39
CA LEU A 251 0.66 -10.92 18.43
C LEU A 251 1.28 -10.98 17.03
N GLY A 252 2.30 -10.18 16.79
CA GLY A 252 3.16 -10.29 15.60
C GLY A 252 4.54 -10.85 15.96
N ILE A 253 4.94 -11.93 15.29
CA ILE A 253 6.27 -12.54 15.44
C ILE A 253 7.01 -12.38 14.12
N PHE A 254 8.11 -11.64 14.17
CA PHE A 254 8.94 -11.30 13.01
C PHE A 254 10.36 -11.82 13.22
N GLY A 255 10.72 -12.91 12.52
CA GLY A 255 12.02 -13.58 12.67
C GLY A 255 12.15 -14.37 13.98
N GLY A 256 13.38 -14.66 14.38
CA GLY A 256 13.69 -15.36 15.64
C GLY A 256 14.45 -16.67 15.48
N ALA A 257 14.67 -17.16 14.25
CA ALA A 257 15.53 -18.33 13.97
C ALA A 257 16.94 -17.94 13.53
N LEU A 258 17.10 -16.72 13.00
CA LEU A 258 18.35 -16.20 12.46
C LEU A 258 18.66 -14.79 12.97
N ALA A 259 19.93 -14.53 13.25
CA ALA A 259 20.47 -13.20 13.44
C ALA A 259 21.22 -12.78 12.17
N VAL A 260 20.68 -11.78 11.47
CA VAL A 260 21.30 -11.22 10.26
C VAL A 260 22.21 -10.05 10.66
N ASP A 261 23.44 -10.08 10.16
CA ASP A 261 24.40 -8.99 10.20
C ASP A 261 24.68 -8.53 8.77
N LEU A 262 24.31 -7.30 8.43
CA LEU A 262 24.52 -6.74 7.09
C LEU A 262 25.98 -6.34 6.82
N GLY A 263 26.86 -6.62 7.76
CA GLY A 263 28.28 -6.32 7.67
C GLY A 263 28.59 -4.85 7.98
N GLY A 264 29.86 -4.57 8.15
CA GLY A 264 30.37 -3.25 8.48
C GLY A 264 31.77 -3.04 7.91
N GLN A 265 32.57 -2.17 8.56
CA GLN A 265 33.92 -1.84 8.10
C GLN A 265 34.89 -3.05 8.09
N THR A 266 34.60 -4.14 8.80
CA THR A 266 35.51 -5.27 9.01
C THR A 266 34.97 -6.63 8.57
N GLY A 267 33.71 -6.74 8.08
CA GLY A 267 33.13 -8.01 7.67
C GLY A 267 32.06 -7.86 6.61
N GLY A 268 31.88 -8.90 5.78
CA GLY A 268 30.77 -9.01 4.83
C GLY A 268 29.45 -9.40 5.51
N PRO A 269 28.30 -9.28 4.82
CA PRO A 269 27.01 -9.66 5.36
C PRO A 269 26.95 -11.18 5.61
N SER A 270 26.34 -11.55 6.75
CA SER A 270 26.18 -12.95 7.16
C SER A 270 24.94 -13.14 8.01
N ALA A 271 24.47 -14.38 8.11
CA ALA A 271 23.43 -14.76 9.06
C ALA A 271 23.91 -15.91 9.93
N GLN A 272 23.53 -15.89 11.19
CA GLN A 272 23.84 -16.91 12.17
C GLN A 272 22.55 -17.52 12.72
N THR A 273 22.55 -18.84 12.88
CA THR A 273 21.47 -19.53 13.58
C THR A 273 21.45 -19.13 15.04
N VAL A 274 20.29 -18.73 15.54
CA VAL A 274 20.07 -18.37 16.95
C VAL A 274 18.96 -19.22 17.56
N SER A 275 19.03 -19.46 18.85
CA SER A 275 17.99 -20.14 19.60
C SER A 275 17.30 -19.14 20.50
N THR A 276 16.21 -18.57 20.02
CA THR A 276 15.44 -17.56 20.75
C THR A 276 14.33 -18.16 21.60
N ARG A 277 14.03 -19.43 21.37
CA ARG A 277 12.95 -20.20 22.02
C ARG A 277 11.54 -19.70 21.66
N ILE A 278 11.42 -18.74 20.71
CA ILE A 278 10.11 -18.25 20.27
C ILE A 278 9.28 -19.37 19.61
N ASP A 279 9.94 -20.37 19.06
CA ASP A 279 9.34 -21.56 18.48
C ASP A 279 8.58 -22.42 19.51
N GLU A 280 8.93 -22.35 20.80
CA GLU A 280 8.14 -23.01 21.85
C GLU A 280 6.72 -22.44 21.96
N LEU A 281 6.57 -21.16 21.65
CA LEU A 281 5.27 -20.48 21.60
C LEU A 281 4.52 -20.81 20.30
N THR A 282 5.18 -20.68 19.15
CA THR A 282 4.53 -20.83 17.84
C THR A 282 4.19 -22.28 17.51
N LYS A 283 4.98 -23.25 17.97
CA LYS A 283 4.69 -24.70 17.85
C LYS A 283 3.35 -25.08 18.50
N GLY A 284 3.01 -24.44 19.62
CA GLY A 284 1.71 -24.61 20.24
C GLY A 284 0.52 -24.23 19.35
N TRP A 285 0.78 -23.42 18.32
CA TRP A 285 -0.19 -22.98 17.34
C TRP A 285 0.02 -23.58 15.95
N GLY A 286 0.90 -24.57 15.83
CA GLY A 286 1.14 -25.30 14.59
C GLY A 286 2.10 -24.61 13.61
N VAL A 287 2.96 -23.72 14.08
CA VAL A 287 3.97 -23.03 13.25
C VAL A 287 5.37 -23.26 13.83
N GLU A 288 6.29 -23.80 13.01
CA GLU A 288 7.69 -23.97 13.37
C GLU A 288 8.56 -23.11 12.44
N LEU A 289 9.53 -22.38 13.01
CA LEU A 289 10.49 -21.59 12.26
C LEU A 289 11.74 -22.43 11.98
N ASP A 290 12.09 -22.61 10.70
CA ASP A 290 13.35 -23.27 10.32
C ASP A 290 14.53 -22.30 10.50
N SER A 291 15.69 -22.85 10.74
CA SER A 291 16.96 -22.12 10.92
C SER A 291 17.76 -21.92 9.63
N SER A 292 17.12 -22.05 8.46
CA SER A 292 17.72 -21.80 7.14
C SER A 292 17.18 -20.49 6.53
N ILE A 293 17.85 -20.00 5.49
CA ILE A 293 17.41 -18.87 4.67
C ILE A 293 16.86 -19.39 3.35
N VAL A 294 15.71 -18.91 2.94
CA VAL A 294 15.18 -19.14 1.60
C VAL A 294 15.92 -18.26 0.60
N ALA A 295 16.49 -18.88 -0.40
CA ALA A 295 17.04 -18.25 -1.59
C ALA A 295 16.12 -18.55 -2.78
N ASP A 296 15.84 -17.56 -3.62
CA ASP A 296 14.88 -17.68 -4.71
C ASP A 296 15.47 -17.15 -6.02
N ALA A 297 15.20 -17.82 -7.13
CA ALA A 297 15.55 -17.31 -8.45
C ALA A 297 14.82 -16.01 -8.78
N GLN A 298 13.59 -15.84 -8.26
CA GLN A 298 12.85 -14.59 -8.30
C GLN A 298 13.29 -13.71 -7.12
N CYS A 299 14.32 -12.89 -7.35
CA CYS A 299 14.99 -12.17 -6.29
C CYS A 299 15.31 -10.73 -6.66
N SER A 300 15.59 -9.94 -5.65
CA SER A 300 16.14 -8.60 -5.79
C SER A 300 17.56 -8.60 -6.37
N ARG A 301 18.09 -7.45 -6.67
CA ARG A 301 19.48 -7.27 -7.13
C ARG A 301 20.29 -6.55 -6.07
N ALA A 302 21.53 -6.96 -5.91
CA ALA A 302 22.48 -6.32 -5.01
C ALA A 302 23.76 -5.88 -5.76
N PRO A 303 24.41 -4.78 -5.31
CA PRO A 303 25.67 -4.34 -5.90
C PRO A 303 26.80 -5.30 -5.51
N MET A 304 27.51 -5.80 -6.51
CA MET A 304 28.74 -6.58 -6.38
C MET A 304 29.92 -5.78 -6.94
N ARG A 305 31.08 -5.85 -6.30
CA ARG A 305 32.31 -5.32 -6.87
C ARG A 305 32.78 -6.19 -8.02
N GLY A 306 32.67 -5.66 -9.23
CA GLY A 306 33.21 -6.27 -10.43
C GLY A 306 34.71 -5.97 -10.66
N PRO A 307 35.27 -6.47 -11.75
CA PRO A 307 36.63 -6.14 -12.18
C PRO A 307 36.84 -4.63 -12.30
N LEU A 308 38.02 -4.16 -11.98
CA LEU A 308 38.40 -2.73 -12.01
C LEU A 308 37.68 -1.84 -11.00
N GLY A 309 37.01 -2.42 -9.97
CA GLY A 309 36.28 -1.65 -8.93
C GLY A 309 34.93 -1.10 -9.36
N LEU A 310 34.42 -1.48 -10.53
CA LEU A 310 33.07 -1.13 -10.99
C LEU A 310 32.03 -1.88 -10.17
N GLN A 311 30.93 -1.21 -9.83
CA GLN A 311 29.77 -1.86 -9.20
C GLN A 311 28.83 -2.41 -10.27
N VAL A 312 28.53 -3.70 -10.19
CA VAL A 312 27.59 -4.40 -11.07
C VAL A 312 26.41 -4.89 -10.22
N LEU A 313 25.20 -4.66 -10.68
CA LEU A 313 24.01 -5.20 -10.04
C LEU A 313 23.81 -6.67 -10.47
N VAL A 314 23.88 -7.59 -9.52
CA VAL A 314 23.67 -9.02 -9.77
C VAL A 314 22.41 -9.51 -9.07
N PRO A 315 21.72 -10.56 -9.60
CA PRO A 315 20.65 -11.24 -8.87
C PRO A 315 21.10 -11.67 -7.48
N TYR A 316 20.26 -11.45 -6.49
CA TYR A 316 20.58 -11.70 -5.08
C TYR A 316 19.53 -12.58 -4.41
N PRO A 317 19.63 -13.91 -4.56
CA PRO A 317 18.65 -14.89 -4.12
C PRO A 317 18.19 -14.81 -2.65
N PRO A 318 19.02 -14.39 -1.66
CA PRO A 318 18.57 -14.25 -0.27
C PRO A 318 17.52 -13.17 -0.01
N ILE A 319 17.12 -12.42 -1.04
CA ILE A 319 16.00 -11.44 -0.97
C ILE A 319 14.94 -11.83 -2.00
N PRO A 320 14.06 -12.80 -1.68
CA PRO A 320 12.94 -13.18 -2.52
C PRO A 320 11.99 -12.02 -2.82
N ILE A 321 11.52 -11.93 -4.06
CA ILE A 321 10.42 -11.07 -4.48
C ILE A 321 9.18 -11.97 -4.58
N LEU A 322 8.17 -11.66 -3.79
CA LEU A 322 6.97 -12.47 -3.72
C LEU A 322 6.06 -12.19 -4.91
N GLN A 323 5.54 -13.25 -5.51
CA GLN A 323 4.41 -13.18 -6.42
C GLN A 323 3.16 -13.61 -5.65
N LEU A 324 2.28 -12.67 -5.41
CA LEU A 324 1.05 -12.90 -4.68
C LEU A 324 -0.06 -13.28 -5.66
N ASP A 325 -0.81 -14.32 -5.33
CA ASP A 325 -2.02 -14.68 -6.05
C ASP A 325 -3.24 -13.87 -5.57
N ASP A 326 -4.36 -13.99 -6.28
CA ASP A 326 -5.58 -13.23 -5.97
C ASP A 326 -6.11 -13.53 -4.56
N GLU A 327 -5.98 -14.78 -4.06
CA GLU A 327 -6.43 -15.17 -2.72
C GLU A 327 -5.56 -14.52 -1.63
N GLN A 328 -4.23 -14.49 -1.82
CA GLN A 328 -3.31 -13.81 -0.91
C GLN A 328 -3.56 -12.29 -0.87
N LEU A 329 -3.84 -11.69 -2.04
CA LEU A 329 -4.13 -10.25 -2.15
C LEU A 329 -5.47 -9.85 -1.50
N GLU A 330 -6.41 -10.78 -1.30
CA GLU A 330 -7.63 -10.52 -0.55
C GLU A 330 -7.40 -10.36 0.95
N HIS A 331 -6.31 -10.93 1.48
CA HIS A 331 -6.01 -10.81 2.91
C HIS A 331 -5.52 -9.39 3.25
N PRO A 332 -6.03 -8.76 4.33
CA PRO A 332 -5.70 -7.36 4.67
C PRO A 332 -4.21 -7.06 4.79
N VAL A 333 -3.39 -7.99 5.25
CA VAL A 333 -1.93 -7.84 5.37
C VAL A 333 -1.26 -7.72 3.99
N MET A 334 -1.73 -8.47 3.00
CA MET A 334 -1.17 -8.53 1.65
C MET A 334 -1.93 -7.67 0.64
N PHE A 335 -3.03 -7.06 1.09
CA PHE A 335 -3.93 -6.35 0.21
C PHE A 335 -3.20 -5.27 -0.61
N GLN A 336 -3.30 -5.37 -1.92
CA GLN A 336 -2.73 -4.48 -2.93
C GLN A 336 -1.21 -4.22 -2.80
N LEU A 337 -0.46 -5.20 -2.32
CA LEU A 337 1.00 -5.13 -2.35
C LEU A 337 1.53 -5.54 -3.71
N ALA A 338 2.21 -4.63 -4.38
CA ALA A 338 2.95 -4.96 -5.60
C ALA A 338 4.30 -5.58 -5.23
N SER A 339 4.47 -6.89 -5.48
CA SER A 339 5.75 -7.61 -5.39
C SER A 339 6.58 -7.30 -4.12
N PRO A 340 6.06 -7.57 -2.90
CA PRO A 340 6.80 -7.31 -1.68
C PRO A 340 8.03 -8.23 -1.59
N MET A 341 9.06 -7.77 -0.88
CA MET A 341 10.30 -8.50 -0.65
C MET A 341 10.38 -8.92 0.82
N LEU A 342 10.85 -10.14 1.06
CA LEU A 342 11.16 -10.64 2.39
C LEU A 342 12.66 -10.95 2.51
N PRO A 343 13.50 -9.98 2.92
CA PRO A 343 14.94 -10.17 3.01
C PRO A 343 15.30 -11.24 4.06
N PHE A 344 16.16 -12.18 3.70
CA PHE A 344 16.75 -13.18 4.60
C PHE A 344 15.71 -13.98 5.40
N VAL A 345 14.64 -14.37 4.74
CA VAL A 345 13.51 -15.04 5.37
C VAL A 345 13.79 -16.52 5.61
N SER A 346 13.45 -16.99 6.81
CA SER A 346 13.40 -18.42 7.14
C SER A 346 12.09 -19.03 6.67
N PRO A 347 12.09 -20.27 6.16
CA PRO A 347 10.85 -20.97 5.86
C PRO A 347 10.09 -21.31 7.15
N LEU A 348 8.79 -21.43 7.02
CA LEU A 348 7.88 -21.87 8.07
C LEU A 348 7.42 -23.29 7.77
N GLU A 349 7.51 -24.17 8.76
CA GLU A 349 6.90 -25.49 8.70
C GLU A 349 5.52 -25.41 9.38
N LEU A 350 4.48 -25.70 8.60
CA LEU A 350 3.09 -25.56 9.06
C LEU A 350 2.50 -26.92 9.37
N GLY A 351 2.00 -27.05 10.59
CA GLY A 351 1.15 -28.15 11.03
C GLY A 351 -0.34 -27.88 10.75
N SER A 352 -1.21 -28.59 11.45
CA SER A 352 -2.64 -28.31 11.40
C SER A 352 -2.98 -27.08 12.20
N ALA A 353 -3.93 -26.28 11.69
CA ALA A 353 -4.49 -25.16 12.43
C ALA A 353 -5.09 -25.62 13.77
N PRO A 354 -4.94 -24.83 14.85
CA PRO A 354 -5.57 -25.13 16.12
C PRO A 354 -7.11 -25.19 16.00
N GLU A 355 -7.74 -26.00 16.83
CA GLU A 355 -9.20 -26.09 16.85
C GLU A 355 -9.83 -24.73 17.22
N GLY A 356 -10.73 -24.24 16.38
CA GLY A 356 -11.37 -22.93 16.55
C GLY A 356 -10.60 -21.74 15.95
N ALA A 357 -9.52 -22.00 15.21
CA ALA A 357 -8.77 -20.98 14.47
C ALA A 357 -8.62 -21.33 12.99
N THR A 358 -8.44 -20.30 12.18
CA THR A 358 -8.10 -20.40 10.76
C THR A 358 -6.64 -19.99 10.56
N MET A 359 -5.88 -20.80 9.84
CA MET A 359 -4.50 -20.51 9.45
C MET A 359 -4.45 -20.25 7.96
N THR A 360 -3.91 -19.10 7.56
CA THR A 360 -3.82 -18.68 6.16
C THR A 360 -2.37 -18.36 5.80
N VAL A 361 -1.86 -18.97 4.73
CA VAL A 361 -0.52 -18.68 4.22
C VAL A 361 -0.58 -17.41 3.39
N LEU A 362 0.14 -16.38 3.85
CA LEU A 362 0.14 -15.07 3.24
C LEU A 362 1.25 -14.88 2.20
N ALA A 363 2.36 -15.59 2.35
CA ALA A 363 3.50 -15.48 1.45
C ALA A 363 4.18 -16.81 1.24
N ARG A 364 4.51 -17.10 -0.03
CA ARG A 364 5.30 -18.25 -0.46
C ARG A 364 6.44 -17.82 -1.36
N SER A 365 7.53 -18.60 -1.32
CA SER A 365 8.59 -18.50 -2.31
C SER A 365 8.17 -19.11 -3.65
N SER A 366 8.95 -18.86 -4.70
CA SER A 366 8.72 -19.50 -6.00
C SER A 366 9.07 -21.02 -5.98
N LYS A 367 8.70 -21.71 -7.03
CA LYS A 367 9.08 -23.13 -7.22
C LYS A 367 10.59 -23.31 -7.44
N ASP A 368 11.25 -22.25 -7.92
CA ASP A 368 12.68 -22.23 -8.20
C ASP A 368 13.47 -21.65 -7.01
N SER A 369 13.00 -21.91 -5.80
CA SER A 369 13.65 -21.53 -4.55
C SER A 369 14.28 -22.73 -3.84
N TRP A 370 15.27 -22.47 -3.01
CA TRP A 370 15.99 -23.46 -2.22
C TRP A 370 16.38 -22.90 -0.85
N THR A 371 16.83 -23.74 0.07
CA THR A 371 17.28 -23.30 1.39
C THR A 371 18.80 -23.22 1.48
N MET A 372 19.29 -22.24 2.24
CA MET A 372 20.68 -22.09 2.64
C MET A 372 20.77 -22.29 4.15
N SER A 373 21.52 -23.29 4.61
CA SER A 373 21.62 -23.64 6.02
C SER A 373 23.09 -23.72 6.48
N GLY A 374 23.29 -23.59 7.78
CA GLY A 374 24.59 -23.67 8.41
C GLY A 374 24.68 -22.75 9.64
N PRO A 375 25.69 -22.99 10.50
CA PRO A 375 25.86 -22.15 11.71
C PRO A 375 26.23 -20.70 11.39
N ASN A 376 26.81 -20.46 10.22
CA ASN A 376 27.12 -19.13 9.69
C ASN A 376 26.92 -19.16 8.17
N ILE A 377 25.92 -18.44 7.69
CA ILE A 377 25.53 -18.37 6.28
C ILE A 377 26.13 -17.10 5.69
N ALA A 378 27.05 -17.23 4.73
CA ALA A 378 27.62 -16.09 4.03
C ALA A 378 26.61 -15.48 3.06
N LEU A 379 26.35 -14.17 3.23
CA LEU A 379 25.37 -13.41 2.45
C LEU A 379 26.01 -12.40 1.49
N GLU A 380 27.31 -12.44 1.28
CA GLU A 380 27.98 -11.55 0.33
C GLU A 380 27.41 -11.73 -1.08
N PRO A 381 27.05 -10.63 -1.78
CA PRO A 381 26.67 -10.68 -3.18
C PRO A 381 27.79 -11.30 -4.01
N ARG A 382 27.44 -12.32 -4.82
CA ARG A 382 28.37 -13.10 -5.61
C ARG A 382 27.81 -13.41 -6.99
N ASN A 383 28.65 -13.96 -7.86
CA ASN A 383 28.18 -14.38 -9.18
C ASN A 383 26.97 -15.32 -9.05
N PRO A 384 25.90 -15.14 -9.83
CA PRO A 384 24.70 -15.99 -9.76
C PRO A 384 24.99 -17.49 -9.85
N ARG A 385 26.03 -17.90 -10.57
CA ARG A 385 26.44 -19.31 -10.70
C ARG A 385 27.10 -19.89 -9.44
N GLU A 386 27.47 -19.06 -8.49
CA GLU A 386 28.10 -19.49 -7.23
C GLU A 386 27.09 -19.75 -6.12
N TRP A 387 25.80 -19.35 -6.33
CA TRP A 387 24.74 -19.71 -5.41
C TRP A 387 24.44 -21.21 -5.55
N ARG A 388 24.76 -21.95 -4.50
CA ARG A 388 24.53 -23.40 -4.49
C ARG A 388 23.06 -23.67 -4.23
N MET A 389 22.39 -24.32 -5.17
CA MET A 389 21.09 -24.92 -4.97
C MET A 389 21.22 -26.17 -4.11
N THR A 390 20.37 -26.35 -3.13
CA THR A 390 20.22 -27.57 -2.34
C THR A 390 19.26 -28.52 -3.06
N GLU A 391 19.17 -29.78 -2.58
CA GLU A 391 18.19 -30.73 -3.11
C GLU A 391 16.74 -30.36 -2.70
N THR A 392 16.58 -29.62 -1.61
CA THR A 392 15.27 -29.16 -1.13
C THR A 392 14.85 -27.94 -1.92
N MET A 393 13.84 -28.11 -2.75
CA MET A 393 13.27 -27.06 -3.59
C MET A 393 11.91 -26.63 -3.07
N GLY A 394 11.59 -25.34 -3.30
CA GLY A 394 10.32 -24.75 -2.92
C GLY A 394 9.09 -25.28 -3.67
N PRO A 395 7.92 -24.67 -3.47
CA PRO A 395 7.74 -23.43 -2.71
C PRO A 395 7.77 -23.63 -1.19
N PHE A 396 8.29 -22.64 -0.46
CA PHE A 396 8.31 -22.59 1.01
C PHE A 396 7.31 -21.56 1.52
N ASP A 397 6.64 -21.87 2.63
CA ASP A 397 5.79 -20.91 3.33
C ASP A 397 6.67 -19.92 4.12
N LEU A 398 6.40 -18.61 3.99
CA LEU A 398 7.28 -17.55 4.51
C LEU A 398 6.59 -16.63 5.51
N MET A 399 5.27 -16.54 5.43
CA MET A 399 4.44 -15.75 6.32
C MET A 399 3.05 -16.40 6.45
N VAL A 400 2.55 -16.45 7.68
CA VAL A 400 1.26 -17.04 8.00
C VAL A 400 0.49 -16.16 8.98
N SER A 401 -0.82 -16.05 8.79
CA SER A 401 -1.75 -15.49 9.77
C SER A 401 -2.56 -16.59 10.42
N ILE A 402 -2.86 -16.42 11.71
CA ILE A 402 -3.76 -17.29 12.47
C ILE A 402 -4.80 -16.38 13.10
N GLU A 403 -6.07 -16.64 12.86
CA GLU A 403 -7.19 -15.87 13.37
C GLU A 403 -8.24 -16.78 14.00
N GLY A 404 -8.68 -16.46 15.21
CA GLY A 404 -9.67 -17.24 15.94
C GLY A 404 -9.34 -17.45 17.40
N LYS A 405 -9.88 -18.49 18.01
CA LYS A 405 -9.57 -18.87 19.39
C LYS A 405 -8.40 -19.83 19.42
N LEU A 406 -7.35 -19.45 20.16
CA LEU A 406 -6.13 -20.23 20.26
C LEU A 406 -6.01 -20.94 21.60
N PRO A 407 -5.48 -22.19 21.64
CA PRO A 407 -5.06 -22.82 22.87
C PRO A 407 -3.79 -22.16 23.42
N SER A 408 -3.61 -22.14 24.73
CA SER A 408 -2.35 -21.73 25.34
C SER A 408 -1.22 -22.67 24.91
N ALA A 409 -0.09 -22.11 24.46
CA ALA A 409 1.10 -22.87 24.13
C ALA A 409 1.74 -23.56 25.35
N PHE A 410 1.45 -23.04 26.55
CA PHE A 410 1.97 -23.52 27.84
C PHE A 410 0.86 -24.04 28.78
N ALA A 411 -0.27 -24.51 28.23
CA ALA A 411 -1.30 -25.14 29.03
C ALA A 411 -0.67 -26.27 29.86
N ALA A 412 -0.65 -26.11 31.18
CA ALA A 412 -0.09 -27.11 32.07
C ALA A 412 -0.84 -28.43 31.85
N PRO A 413 -0.15 -29.58 31.67
CA PRO A 413 -0.80 -30.85 31.87
C PRO A 413 -1.37 -30.85 33.29
N VAL A 414 -2.62 -31.26 33.45
CA VAL A 414 -3.24 -31.46 34.77
C VAL A 414 -2.45 -32.55 35.48
N SER A 415 -1.33 -32.21 36.08
CA SER A 415 -0.55 -33.12 36.92
C SER A 415 -0.95 -32.87 38.34
N GLU A 416 -1.38 -33.94 39.01
CA GLU A 416 -1.84 -33.91 40.42
C GLU A 416 -0.67 -33.63 41.42
N GLU A 417 0.60 -33.52 40.95
CA GLU A 417 1.76 -33.31 41.80
C GLU A 417 2.67 -32.20 41.24
N GLY A 418 2.49 -30.98 41.72
CA GLY A 418 3.36 -29.86 41.48
C GLY A 418 2.72 -28.50 41.80
N GLU A 419 3.45 -27.54 42.34
CA GLU A 419 2.98 -26.15 42.45
C GLU A 419 2.69 -25.60 41.04
N PRO A 420 1.48 -25.02 40.84
CA PRO A 420 1.19 -24.40 39.53
C PRO A 420 2.18 -23.28 39.25
N PRO A 421 2.58 -23.06 37.97
CA PRO A 421 3.48 -21.98 37.63
C PRO A 421 2.92 -20.64 38.07
N ALA A 422 3.80 -19.73 38.51
CA ALA A 422 3.42 -18.42 39.01
C ALA A 422 2.66 -17.58 37.97
N ILE A 423 2.93 -17.82 36.69
CA ILE A 423 2.27 -17.17 35.55
C ILE A 423 1.33 -18.19 34.91
N GLN A 424 0.03 -17.94 35.04
CA GLN A 424 -1.01 -18.80 34.46
C GLN A 424 -1.75 -18.06 33.35
N ALA A 425 -1.94 -18.73 32.22
CA ALA A 425 -2.78 -18.26 31.13
C ALA A 425 -4.09 -19.07 31.10
N PRO A 426 -5.20 -18.51 30.61
CA PRO A 426 -6.39 -19.29 30.27
C PRO A 426 -6.03 -20.42 29.29
N PRO A 427 -6.64 -21.58 29.35
CA PRO A 427 -6.33 -22.72 28.49
C PRO A 427 -6.66 -22.46 27.01
N VAL A 428 -7.58 -21.53 26.75
CA VAL A 428 -7.99 -21.05 25.42
C VAL A 428 -8.20 -19.54 25.51
N SER A 429 -7.90 -18.83 24.46
CA SER A 429 -8.03 -17.37 24.42
C SER A 429 -9.48 -16.92 24.73
N GLU A 430 -9.62 -15.89 25.55
CA GLU A 430 -10.93 -15.36 25.97
C GLU A 430 -11.72 -14.79 24.79
N ARG A 431 -11.02 -14.23 23.80
CA ARG A 431 -11.58 -13.63 22.58
C ARG A 431 -10.92 -14.25 21.36
N GLU A 432 -11.45 -13.96 20.18
CA GLU A 432 -10.75 -14.18 18.93
C GLU A 432 -9.50 -13.30 18.90
N VAL A 433 -8.38 -13.89 18.57
CA VAL A 433 -7.07 -13.24 18.52
C VAL A 433 -6.48 -13.35 17.12
N ARG A 434 -5.55 -12.47 16.83
CA ARG A 434 -4.80 -12.45 15.57
C ARG A 434 -3.33 -12.68 15.87
N VAL A 435 -2.75 -13.67 15.22
CA VAL A 435 -1.33 -13.95 15.29
C VAL A 435 -0.75 -13.90 13.88
N LEU A 436 0.32 -13.16 13.69
CA LEU A 436 1.09 -13.10 12.45
C LEU A 436 2.49 -13.63 12.70
N VAL A 437 2.93 -14.60 11.90
CA VAL A 437 4.28 -15.16 12.01
C VAL A 437 4.98 -15.04 10.65
N THR A 438 6.19 -14.50 10.65
CA THR A 438 7.06 -14.48 9.47
C THR A 438 8.49 -14.81 9.84
N GLY A 439 9.19 -15.49 8.94
CA GLY A 439 10.58 -15.93 9.14
C GLY A 439 11.63 -14.83 9.12
N THR A 440 11.25 -13.56 9.04
CA THR A 440 12.20 -12.43 9.01
C THR A 440 11.66 -11.18 9.69
N SER A 441 12.55 -10.43 10.34
CA SER A 441 12.30 -9.08 10.85
C SER A 441 12.87 -7.99 9.95
N THR A 442 13.76 -8.36 9.04
CA THR A 442 14.66 -7.42 8.35
C THR A 442 13.93 -6.38 7.50
N PHE A 443 12.76 -6.72 6.95
CA PHE A 443 11.96 -5.74 6.20
C PHE A 443 11.36 -4.63 7.07
N LEU A 444 11.33 -4.79 8.40
CA LEU A 444 10.90 -3.77 9.37
C LEU A 444 12.04 -2.84 9.78
N GLU A 445 13.28 -3.22 9.51
CA GLU A 445 14.46 -2.52 10.01
C GLU A 445 14.84 -1.33 9.13
N ASP A 446 15.48 -0.33 9.74
CA ASP A 446 15.87 0.94 9.09
C ASP A 446 16.69 0.76 7.81
N SER A 447 17.42 -0.36 7.69
CA SER A 447 18.23 -0.71 6.52
C SER A 447 17.41 -1.04 5.26
N PHE A 448 16.14 -1.44 5.43
CA PHE A 448 15.22 -1.80 4.34
C PHE A 448 14.02 -0.88 4.21
N MET A 449 13.83 -0.02 5.20
CA MET A 449 12.82 1.03 5.14
C MET A 449 13.29 2.20 4.29
N PRO A 450 12.38 2.89 3.57
CA PRO A 450 12.75 4.07 2.82
C PRO A 450 13.33 5.14 3.76
N PRO A 451 14.42 5.80 3.36
CA PRO A 451 15.00 6.85 4.17
C PRO A 451 14.01 8.01 4.33
N ARG A 452 13.90 8.53 5.55
CA ARG A 452 13.07 9.71 5.80
C ARG A 452 13.65 10.92 5.07
N PRO A 453 12.93 11.55 4.14
CA PRO A 453 13.42 12.76 3.50
C PRO A 453 13.53 13.89 4.55
N PRO A 454 14.50 14.81 4.40
CA PRO A 454 14.64 15.94 5.32
C PRO A 454 13.38 16.83 5.38
N GLN A 455 12.61 16.84 4.31
CA GLN A 455 11.34 17.55 4.16
C GLN A 455 10.38 16.68 3.33
N GLY A 456 9.12 16.61 3.76
CA GLY A 456 8.09 15.84 3.08
C GLY A 456 7.74 14.51 3.78
N GLU A 457 6.85 13.76 3.14
CA GLU A 457 6.41 12.45 3.63
C GLU A 457 7.36 11.34 3.18
N VAL A 458 7.41 10.26 3.97
CA VAL A 458 8.14 9.06 3.59
C VAL A 458 7.48 8.45 2.36
N GLN A 459 8.26 8.19 1.32
CA GLN A 459 7.73 7.52 0.13
C GLN A 459 7.30 6.09 0.49
N MET A 460 6.06 5.75 0.15
CA MET A 460 5.53 4.42 0.37
C MET A 460 6.23 3.43 -0.58
N ASN A 461 6.83 2.39 0.00
CA ASN A 461 7.31 1.24 -0.77
C ASN A 461 6.62 -0.04 -0.27
N ALA A 462 6.80 -1.16 -0.96
CA ALA A 462 6.14 -2.41 -0.64
C ALA A 462 6.49 -2.93 0.78
N ALA A 463 7.72 -2.75 1.25
CA ALA A 463 8.14 -3.15 2.59
C ALA A 463 7.43 -2.33 3.67
N LEU A 464 7.37 -1.01 3.50
CA LEU A 464 6.65 -0.13 4.41
C LEU A 464 5.15 -0.40 4.41
N ALA A 465 4.56 -0.61 3.23
CA ALA A 465 3.15 -0.94 3.11
C ALA A 465 2.81 -2.27 3.81
N LEU A 466 3.65 -3.30 3.62
CA LEU A 466 3.52 -4.60 4.31
C LEU A 466 3.60 -4.43 5.83
N ALA A 467 4.60 -3.67 6.32
CA ALA A 467 4.78 -3.42 7.74
C ALA A 467 3.55 -2.73 8.36
N LEU A 468 3.06 -1.68 7.71
CA LEU A 468 1.88 -0.95 8.19
C LEU A 468 0.60 -1.79 8.09
N ASN A 469 0.40 -2.56 7.01
CA ASN A 469 -0.74 -3.46 6.89
C ASN A 469 -0.74 -4.52 7.98
N ALA A 470 0.44 -5.09 8.30
CA ALA A 470 0.58 -6.07 9.37
C ALA A 470 0.17 -5.48 10.73
N VAL A 471 0.65 -4.27 11.05
CA VAL A 471 0.31 -3.57 12.30
C VAL A 471 -1.18 -3.21 12.36
N ASP A 472 -1.73 -2.64 11.28
CA ASP A 472 -3.15 -2.26 11.22
C ASP A 472 -4.06 -3.49 11.37
N TRP A 473 -3.67 -4.61 10.76
CA TRP A 473 -4.42 -5.86 10.89
C TRP A 473 -4.36 -6.42 12.33
N LEU A 474 -3.18 -6.44 12.93
CA LEU A 474 -3.01 -6.87 14.33
C LEU A 474 -3.77 -5.96 15.30
N ALA A 475 -3.75 -4.64 15.06
CA ALA A 475 -4.48 -3.66 15.87
C ALA A 475 -5.99 -3.63 15.58
N ALA A 476 -6.49 -4.48 14.68
CA ALA A 476 -7.88 -4.55 14.23
C ALA A 476 -8.38 -3.27 13.54
N ASP A 477 -7.51 -2.48 12.92
CA ASP A 477 -7.87 -1.24 12.20
C ASP A 477 -8.12 -1.50 10.71
N SER A 478 -9.21 -2.23 10.42
CA SER A 478 -9.60 -2.57 9.04
C SER A 478 -9.89 -1.35 8.16
N ASP A 479 -10.21 -0.20 8.75
CA ASP A 479 -10.54 1.01 8.01
C ASP A 479 -9.30 1.61 7.35
N LEU A 480 -8.19 1.68 8.05
CA LEU A 480 -6.93 2.18 7.51
C LEU A 480 -6.38 1.28 6.40
N ILE A 481 -6.53 -0.03 6.54
CA ILE A 481 -6.13 -0.98 5.50
C ILE A 481 -6.92 -0.72 4.22
N ALA A 482 -8.25 -0.62 4.30
CA ALA A 482 -9.11 -0.37 3.15
C ALA A 482 -8.83 0.97 2.46
N ILE A 483 -8.46 2.01 3.22
CA ILE A 483 -8.09 3.32 2.68
C ILE A 483 -6.74 3.27 1.97
N ARG A 484 -5.76 2.60 2.58
CA ARG A 484 -4.42 2.43 1.98
C ARG A 484 -4.48 1.61 0.70
N ALA A 485 -5.29 0.60 0.69
CA ALA A 485 -5.53 -0.25 -0.45
C ALA A 485 -5.93 0.51 -1.72
N LYS A 486 -6.73 1.54 -1.58
CA LYS A 486 -7.16 2.41 -2.69
C LYS A 486 -6.01 3.23 -3.28
N THR A 487 -4.91 3.34 -2.55
CA THR A 487 -3.77 4.21 -2.85
C THR A 487 -2.81 3.64 -3.89
N ILE A 488 -2.76 2.33 -4.06
CA ILE A 488 -1.65 1.64 -4.74
C ILE A 488 -1.93 1.39 -6.22
N GLU A 489 -3.18 1.47 -6.67
CA GLU A 489 -3.52 1.29 -8.09
C GLU A 489 -3.75 2.64 -8.80
N GLU A 490 -2.72 3.16 -9.48
CA GLU A 490 -3.02 3.93 -10.69
C GLU A 490 -3.55 2.95 -11.74
N PRO A 491 -4.73 3.18 -12.35
CA PRO A 491 -5.19 2.37 -13.46
C PRO A 491 -4.33 2.70 -14.69
N ALA A 492 -3.12 2.19 -14.71
CA ALA A 492 -2.35 2.10 -15.92
C ALA A 492 -3.07 1.10 -16.84
N LEU A 493 -3.24 1.45 -18.10
CA LEU A 493 -3.58 0.46 -19.10
C LEU A 493 -2.48 -0.59 -19.08
N ASP A 494 -2.82 -1.86 -18.90
CA ASP A 494 -1.87 -2.97 -18.88
C ASP A 494 -0.91 -2.85 -20.06
N ILE A 495 0.38 -2.92 -19.78
CA ILE A 495 1.40 -2.91 -20.83
C ILE A 495 1.22 -4.20 -21.63
N PRO A 496 0.99 -4.14 -22.95
CA PRO A 496 0.77 -5.35 -23.75
C PRO A 496 1.98 -6.28 -23.70
N ASP A 497 1.72 -7.58 -23.69
CA ASP A 497 2.75 -8.64 -23.73
C ASP A 497 3.77 -8.41 -24.85
N SER A 498 3.35 -7.80 -25.98
CA SER A 498 4.25 -7.47 -27.09
C SER A 498 5.30 -6.43 -26.74
N VAL A 499 5.02 -5.51 -25.82
CA VAL A 499 6.00 -4.52 -25.35
C VAL A 499 6.94 -5.16 -24.33
N LEU A 500 6.40 -5.98 -23.42
CA LEU A 500 7.19 -6.74 -22.43
C LEU A 500 8.15 -7.71 -23.12
N ALA A 501 7.66 -8.49 -24.09
CA ALA A 501 8.49 -9.41 -24.88
C ALA A 501 9.61 -8.70 -25.67
N ALA A 502 9.32 -7.50 -26.20
CA ALA A 502 10.33 -6.70 -26.87
C ALA A 502 11.39 -6.14 -25.89
N GLU A 503 11.02 -5.82 -24.66
CA GLU A 503 11.98 -5.44 -23.61
C GLU A 503 12.88 -6.62 -23.21
N ASP A 504 12.30 -7.82 -23.05
CA ASP A 504 13.07 -9.05 -22.77
C ASP A 504 14.06 -9.36 -23.88
N THR A 505 13.68 -9.14 -25.15
CA THR A 505 14.58 -9.32 -26.32
C THR A 505 15.75 -8.37 -26.28
N VAL A 506 15.54 -7.09 -25.89
CA VAL A 506 16.63 -6.11 -25.72
C VAL A 506 17.60 -6.54 -24.61
N LEU A 507 17.06 -7.04 -23.48
CA LEU A 507 17.87 -7.50 -22.36
C LEU A 507 18.71 -8.73 -22.74
N ALA A 508 18.11 -9.71 -23.43
CA ALA A 508 18.81 -10.91 -23.90
C ALA A 508 19.95 -10.59 -24.87
N ALA A 509 19.70 -9.72 -25.85
CA ALA A 509 20.73 -9.29 -26.80
C ALA A 509 21.86 -8.51 -26.13
N ALA A 510 21.54 -7.71 -25.09
CA ALA A 510 22.54 -6.98 -24.32
C ALA A 510 23.40 -7.93 -23.45
N GLU A 511 22.83 -9.00 -22.90
CA GLU A 511 23.55 -10.03 -22.14
C GLU A 511 24.51 -10.85 -23.03
N GLU A 512 24.13 -11.08 -24.28
CA GLU A 512 24.96 -11.78 -25.28
C GLU A 512 26.09 -10.92 -25.85
N GLY A 513 26.05 -9.58 -25.63
CA GLY A 513 27.03 -8.63 -26.16
C GLY A 513 26.94 -8.41 -27.66
N ASP A 514 25.80 -8.74 -28.28
CA ASP A 514 25.54 -8.55 -29.70
C ASP A 514 25.02 -7.13 -29.98
N GLU A 515 25.92 -6.20 -30.32
CA GLU A 515 25.55 -4.79 -30.62
C GLU A 515 24.54 -4.66 -31.77
N ALA A 516 24.61 -5.53 -32.79
CA ALA A 516 23.67 -5.53 -33.90
C ALA A 516 22.30 -6.07 -33.48
N GLY A 517 22.28 -7.11 -32.67
CA GLY A 517 21.07 -7.66 -32.06
C GLY A 517 20.38 -6.64 -31.15
N VAL A 518 21.14 -5.91 -30.31
CA VAL A 518 20.59 -4.84 -29.45
C VAL A 518 19.92 -3.75 -30.29
N GLN A 519 20.52 -3.35 -31.40
CA GLN A 519 19.96 -2.30 -32.25
C GLN A 519 18.64 -2.75 -32.91
N SER A 520 18.59 -3.98 -33.39
CA SER A 520 17.37 -4.58 -33.97
C SER A 520 16.26 -4.72 -32.93
N ALA A 521 16.60 -5.16 -31.72
CA ALA A 521 15.65 -5.32 -30.62
C ALA A 521 15.11 -3.96 -30.10
N LEU A 522 15.93 -2.90 -30.13
CA LEU A 522 15.48 -1.53 -29.83
C LEU A 522 14.49 -1.00 -30.87
N GLU A 523 14.68 -1.31 -32.16
CA GLU A 523 13.73 -0.94 -33.22
C GLU A 523 12.41 -1.69 -33.05
N GLU A 524 12.45 -2.97 -32.68
CA GLU A 524 11.26 -3.77 -32.40
C GLU A 524 10.50 -3.22 -31.17
N ARG A 525 11.22 -2.90 -30.09
CA ARG A 525 10.66 -2.25 -28.91
C ARG A 525 10.00 -0.90 -29.26
N GLN A 526 10.65 -0.07 -30.05
CA GLN A 526 10.08 1.21 -30.50
C GLN A 526 8.79 1.02 -31.28
N SER A 527 8.76 0.06 -32.20
CA SER A 527 7.57 -0.28 -32.99
C SER A 527 6.41 -0.80 -32.09
N ALA A 528 6.73 -1.62 -31.08
CA ALA A 528 5.75 -2.11 -30.10
C ALA A 528 5.15 -0.95 -29.29
N ILE A 529 5.96 0.00 -28.83
CA ILE A 529 5.52 1.20 -28.10
C ILE A 529 4.63 2.09 -29.01
N GLU A 530 5.02 2.33 -30.25
CA GLU A 530 4.22 3.13 -31.20
C GLU A 530 2.85 2.50 -31.47
N SER A 531 2.82 1.18 -31.62
CA SER A 531 1.55 0.43 -31.80
C SER A 531 0.63 0.54 -30.57
N TRP A 532 1.21 0.53 -29.39
CA TRP A 532 0.53 0.72 -28.11
C TRP A 532 -0.02 2.15 -27.98
N ASP A 533 0.76 3.16 -28.31
CA ASP A 533 0.32 4.55 -28.30
C ASP A 533 -0.82 4.80 -29.30
N ALA A 534 -0.76 4.19 -30.48
CA ALA A 534 -1.84 4.24 -31.43
C ALA A 534 -3.14 3.62 -30.89
N LYS A 535 -3.06 2.47 -30.18
CA LYS A 535 -4.21 1.85 -29.51
C LYS A 535 -4.78 2.75 -28.39
N LYS A 536 -3.93 3.36 -27.57
CA LYS A 536 -4.37 4.31 -26.54
C LYS A 536 -5.13 5.49 -27.14
N GLN A 537 -4.61 6.05 -28.23
CA GLN A 537 -5.31 7.12 -28.95
C GLN A 537 -6.64 6.65 -29.55
N ALA A 538 -6.69 5.45 -30.12
CA ALA A 538 -7.93 4.89 -30.67
C ALA A 538 -9.01 4.70 -29.58
N TYR A 539 -8.65 4.19 -28.40
CA TYR A 539 -9.57 4.10 -27.26
C TYR A 539 -10.03 5.49 -26.78
N ARG A 540 -9.13 6.47 -26.72
CA ARG A 540 -9.47 7.85 -26.36
C ARG A 540 -10.51 8.44 -27.33
N TRP A 541 -10.30 8.27 -28.64
CA TRP A 541 -11.24 8.72 -29.66
C TRP A 541 -12.56 7.94 -29.65
N ALA A 542 -12.53 6.63 -29.44
CA ALA A 542 -13.71 5.80 -29.30
C ALA A 542 -14.60 6.25 -28.13
N ASN A 543 -14.01 6.55 -26.98
CA ASN A 543 -14.73 7.05 -25.80
C ASN A 543 -15.28 8.47 -26.03
N THR A 544 -14.53 9.34 -26.71
CA THR A 544 -14.93 10.74 -26.92
C THR A 544 -16.01 10.87 -27.99
N LEU A 545 -15.91 10.11 -29.08
CA LEU A 545 -16.81 10.22 -30.24
C LEU A 545 -17.84 9.09 -30.32
N GLY A 546 -17.61 7.96 -29.66
CA GLY A 546 -18.46 6.76 -29.79
C GLY A 546 -19.90 7.01 -29.34
N ILE A 547 -20.09 7.62 -28.16
CA ILE A 547 -21.42 7.92 -27.64
C ILE A 547 -22.17 8.95 -28.53
N PRO A 548 -21.56 10.12 -28.88
CA PRO A 548 -22.18 11.05 -29.81
C PRO A 548 -22.53 10.43 -31.15
N LEU A 549 -21.68 9.58 -31.69
CA LEU A 549 -21.89 8.91 -32.99
C LEU A 549 -23.02 7.89 -32.94
N LEU A 550 -23.13 7.11 -31.85
CA LEU A 550 -24.26 6.22 -31.61
C LEU A 550 -25.60 6.96 -31.54
N VAL A 551 -25.63 8.09 -30.84
CA VAL A 551 -26.79 8.95 -30.73
C VAL A 551 -27.19 9.53 -32.11
N ALA A 552 -26.20 9.99 -32.89
CA ALA A 552 -26.41 10.49 -34.25
C ALA A 552 -26.94 9.37 -35.20
N LEU A 553 -26.36 8.18 -35.16
CA LEU A 553 -26.81 7.02 -35.94
C LEU A 553 -28.22 6.59 -35.55
N PHE A 554 -28.53 6.55 -34.25
CA PHE A 554 -29.89 6.28 -33.78
C PHE A 554 -30.89 7.35 -34.24
N GLY A 555 -30.51 8.61 -34.22
CA GLY A 555 -31.30 9.73 -34.73
C GLY A 555 -31.58 9.58 -36.24
N LEU A 556 -30.54 9.28 -37.04
CA LEU A 556 -30.65 9.01 -38.48
C LEU A 556 -31.51 7.79 -38.78
N PHE A 557 -31.34 6.70 -38.06
CA PHE A 557 -32.13 5.49 -38.19
C PHE A 557 -33.61 5.78 -37.92
N ARG A 558 -33.92 6.49 -36.87
CA ARG A 558 -35.30 6.88 -36.51
C ARG A 558 -35.92 7.87 -37.51
N TRP A 559 -35.10 8.81 -38.02
CA TRP A 559 -35.52 9.71 -39.09
C TRP A 559 -35.86 8.91 -40.38
N ARG A 560 -35.01 7.95 -40.77
CA ARG A 560 -35.25 7.09 -41.94
C ARG A 560 -36.49 6.21 -41.78
N GLN A 561 -36.74 5.62 -40.62
CA GLN A 561 -37.96 4.90 -40.30
C GLN A 561 -39.22 5.77 -40.42
N ARG A 562 -39.17 7.00 -39.89
CA ARG A 562 -40.29 7.94 -40.01
C ARG A 562 -40.49 8.41 -41.45
N SER A 563 -39.43 8.62 -42.20
CA SER A 563 -39.49 8.99 -43.63
C SER A 563 -40.12 7.87 -44.49
N ASN A 564 -39.75 6.62 -44.23
CA ASN A 564 -40.34 5.47 -44.92
C ASN A 564 -41.82 5.24 -44.57
N LYS A 565 -42.21 5.35 -43.31
CA LYS A 565 -43.62 5.31 -42.90
C LYS A 565 -44.47 6.43 -43.53
N LYS A 566 -43.89 7.61 -43.79
CA LYS A 566 -44.57 8.69 -44.53
C LYS A 566 -44.76 8.37 -46.02
N LYS A 567 -43.88 7.57 -46.62
CA LYS A 567 -44.02 7.14 -48.03
C LYS A 567 -45.10 6.06 -48.20
N THR A 568 -45.26 5.16 -47.22
CA THR A 568 -46.28 4.09 -47.25
C THR A 568 -47.69 4.56 -46.91
N LEU A 569 -47.83 5.72 -46.25
CA LEU A 569 -49.14 6.35 -45.99
C LEU A 569 -49.62 7.28 -47.12
N ARG A 570 -48.94 7.29 -48.28
CA ARG A 570 -49.26 8.09 -49.47
C ARG A 570 -49.77 7.25 -50.65
N LEU A 571 -50.23 6.00 -50.42
CA LEU A 571 -50.94 5.21 -51.38
C LEU A 571 -52.45 5.14 -51.05
#